data_8d730133b49f93fce6b3bbe546b9daf5
#
_entry.id   8d730133b49f93fce6b3bbe546b9daf5
#
_cell.length_a   1.000
_cell.length_b   1.000
_cell.length_c   1.000
_cell.angle_alpha   90.00
_cell.angle_beta   90.00
_cell.angle_gamma   90.00
#
_symmetry.space_group_name_H-M   'P 1'
#
loop_
_entity.id
_entity.type
_entity.pdbx_description
1 polymer ?
#
loop_
_entity_poly.entity_id
_entity_poly.type
_entity_poly.pdbx_seq_one_letter_code
_entity_poly.pdbx_strand_id
1 'polypeptide(L)'
;GSGSPSLQTPDFGDALKKDFEAYVKATMKANGTRKKTDAYTIIARVLMVADHNAISDLFGGLSRNKARGNYGHATRYWTYYGMLEKEAFAHMFAAQFDAGRYALMQKYFPTALAEFEKLLKGVI
;
A
#
# COMPACT_ATOMS: atom_id res chain seq x y z
N GLY A 1 15.89 -16.16 10.40
CA GLY A 1 14.94 -16.83 9.96
C GLY A 1 15.09 -18.00 9.06
N SER A 2 14.15 -18.79 9.12
CA SER A 2 14.02 -20.08 8.49
C SER A 2 13.69 -19.99 7.01
N GLY A 3 14.35 -19.35 6.17
CA GLY A 3 14.21 -19.49 4.73
C GLY A 3 12.87 -19.08 4.07
N SER A 4 11.79 -18.92 4.77
CA SER A 4 10.56 -18.39 4.21
C SER A 4 10.62 -16.86 4.18
N PRO A 5 10.16 -16.20 3.10
CA PRO A 5 10.06 -14.76 3.16
C PRO A 5 9.09 -14.39 4.25
N SER A 6 9.52 -13.57 5.17
CA SER A 6 8.64 -13.13 6.25
C SER A 6 7.82 -11.95 5.78
N LEU A 7 6.50 -12.13 5.73
CA LEU A 7 5.57 -11.06 5.42
C LEU A 7 5.58 -9.97 6.49
N GLN A 8 6.20 -10.26 7.62
CA GLN A 8 6.25 -9.40 8.79
C GLN A 8 7.64 -8.83 9.03
N THR A 9 8.50 -8.84 8.00
CA THR A 9 9.80 -8.20 8.13
C THR A 9 9.60 -6.71 8.39
N PRO A 10 10.34 -6.12 9.35
CA PRO A 10 10.24 -4.70 9.61
C PRO A 10 10.46 -3.86 8.37
N ASP A 11 11.40 -4.28 7.51
CA ASP A 11 11.74 -3.53 6.30
C ASP A 11 10.56 -3.40 5.33
N PHE A 12 9.78 -4.46 5.15
CA PHE A 12 8.64 -4.43 4.24
C PHE A 12 7.50 -3.56 4.81
N GLY A 13 7.15 -3.79 6.07
CA GLY A 13 6.11 -3.01 6.74
C GLY A 13 6.47 -1.52 6.83
N ASP A 14 7.72 -1.23 7.17
CA ASP A 14 8.20 0.15 7.25
C ASP A 14 8.21 0.82 5.86
N ALA A 15 8.55 0.08 4.82
CA ALA A 15 8.53 0.59 3.45
C ALA A 15 7.11 0.96 3.01
N LEU A 16 6.10 0.14 3.37
CA LEU A 16 4.71 0.44 3.08
C LEU A 16 4.28 1.76 3.72
N LYS A 17 4.61 1.93 5.00
CA LYS A 17 4.30 3.16 5.74
C LYS A 17 5.01 4.37 5.16
N LYS A 18 6.29 4.21 4.83
CA LYS A 18 7.10 5.28 4.25
C LYS A 18 6.51 5.76 2.92
N ASP A 19 6.16 4.82 2.05
CA ASP A 19 5.58 5.16 0.75
C ASP A 19 4.23 5.84 0.90
N PHE A 20 3.39 5.35 1.80
CA PHE A 20 2.09 5.96 2.10
C PHE A 20 2.26 7.40 2.60
N GLU A 21 3.14 7.60 3.58
CA GLU A 21 3.39 8.93 4.16
C GLU A 21 3.95 9.90 3.12
N ALA A 22 4.83 9.40 2.24
CA ALA A 22 5.38 10.22 1.16
C ALA A 22 4.28 10.67 0.19
N TYR A 23 3.34 9.78 -0.13
CA TYR A 23 2.22 10.11 -1.01
C TYR A 23 1.28 11.13 -0.36
N VAL A 24 1.01 10.97 0.94
CA VAL A 24 0.19 11.94 1.69
C VAL A 24 0.85 13.32 1.69
N LYS A 25 2.15 13.39 1.98
CA LYS A 25 2.89 14.65 1.95
C LYS A 25 2.86 15.32 0.58
N ALA A 26 3.07 14.54 -0.47
CA ALA A 26 3.04 15.05 -1.84
C ALA A 26 1.65 15.60 -2.19
N THR A 27 0.60 14.90 -1.76
CA THR A 27 -0.78 15.34 -1.96
C THR A 27 -1.06 16.64 -1.23
N MET A 28 -0.61 16.76 0.02
CA MET A 28 -0.77 17.99 0.79
C MET A 28 -0.07 19.16 0.10
N LYS A 29 1.16 18.96 -0.34
CA LYS A 29 1.93 19.99 -1.02
C LYS A 29 1.28 20.43 -2.33
N ALA A 30 0.84 19.47 -3.14
CA ALA A 30 0.23 19.75 -4.44
C ALA A 30 -1.09 20.53 -4.32
N ASN A 31 -1.82 20.34 -3.21
CA ASN A 31 -3.15 20.94 -3.01
C ASN A 31 -3.15 22.07 -1.98
N GLY A 32 -2.01 22.40 -1.41
CA GLY A 32 -1.91 23.48 -0.41
C GLY A 32 -2.68 23.18 0.87
N THR A 33 -2.92 21.91 1.20
CA THR A 33 -3.63 21.54 2.43
C THR A 33 -2.65 21.46 3.59
N ARG A 34 -3.13 21.80 4.79
CA ARG A 34 -2.33 21.74 6.02
C ARG A 34 -2.67 20.56 6.89
N LYS A 35 -3.78 19.89 6.62
CA LYS A 35 -4.26 18.75 7.43
C LYS A 35 -4.17 17.46 6.63
N LYS A 36 -3.69 16.41 7.28
CA LYS A 36 -3.66 15.07 6.68
C LYS A 36 -5.05 14.59 6.28
N THR A 37 -6.07 14.93 7.08
CA THR A 37 -7.46 14.54 6.81
C THR A 37 -7.95 15.09 5.47
N ASP A 38 -7.54 16.30 5.11
CA ASP A 38 -7.90 16.87 3.79
C ASP A 38 -7.22 16.09 2.66
N ALA A 39 -5.95 15.73 2.84
CA ALA A 39 -5.24 14.91 1.88
C ALA A 39 -5.89 13.53 1.74
N TYR A 40 -6.32 12.92 2.83
CA TYR A 40 -7.01 11.63 2.80
C TYR A 40 -8.29 11.69 1.97
N THR A 41 -9.05 12.76 2.09
CA THR A 41 -10.26 12.96 1.29
C THR A 41 -9.95 13.05 -0.20
N ILE A 42 -8.90 13.78 -0.55
CA ILE A 42 -8.45 13.91 -1.95
C ILE A 42 -8.00 12.54 -2.48
N ILE A 43 -7.17 11.84 -1.71
CA ILE A 43 -6.65 10.52 -2.08
C ILE A 43 -7.80 9.52 -2.27
N ALA A 44 -8.77 9.52 -1.36
CA ALA A 44 -9.92 8.62 -1.46
C ALA A 44 -10.66 8.78 -2.79
N ARG A 45 -10.81 10.01 -3.26
CA ARG A 45 -11.43 10.29 -4.57
C ARG A 45 -10.63 9.72 -5.72
N VAL A 46 -9.32 9.90 -5.69
CA VAL A 46 -8.41 9.35 -6.73
C VAL A 46 -8.52 7.82 -6.79
N LEU A 47 -8.67 7.18 -5.64
CA LEU A 47 -8.71 5.73 -5.53
C LEU A 47 -10.08 5.10 -5.77
N MET A 48 -11.07 5.90 -6.20
CA MET A 48 -12.41 5.36 -6.52
C MET A 48 -12.44 4.57 -7.84
N VAL A 49 -11.42 4.67 -8.65
CA VAL A 49 -11.33 3.98 -9.94
C VAL A 49 -11.03 2.50 -9.74
N ALA A 50 -11.74 1.63 -10.46
CA ALA A 50 -11.67 0.17 -10.25
C ALA A 50 -10.27 -0.42 -10.41
N ASP A 51 -9.46 0.09 -11.35
CA ASP A 51 -8.11 -0.41 -11.55
C ASP A 51 -7.16 -0.06 -10.40
N HIS A 52 -7.59 0.80 -9.47
CA HIS A 52 -6.84 1.16 -8.26
C HIS A 52 -7.26 0.37 -7.03
N ASN A 53 -8.02 -0.71 -7.19
CA ASN A 53 -8.56 -1.47 -6.05
C ASN A 53 -7.47 -1.96 -5.08
N ALA A 54 -6.35 -2.45 -5.59
CA ALA A 54 -5.26 -2.91 -4.72
C ALA A 54 -4.67 -1.76 -3.91
N ILE A 55 -4.46 -0.61 -4.53
CA ILE A 55 -3.94 0.58 -3.84
C ILE A 55 -4.95 1.07 -2.80
N SER A 56 -6.23 1.12 -3.17
CA SER A 56 -7.32 1.50 -2.26
C SER A 56 -7.34 0.61 -1.02
N ASP A 57 -7.22 -0.70 -1.20
CA ASP A 57 -7.20 -1.67 -0.11
C ASP A 57 -6.03 -1.39 0.85
N LEU A 58 -4.83 -1.24 0.31
CA LEU A 58 -3.63 -1.01 1.13
C LEU A 58 -3.66 0.36 1.81
N PHE A 59 -4.13 1.39 1.13
CA PHE A 59 -4.30 2.71 1.75
C PHE A 59 -5.34 2.66 2.87
N GLY A 60 -6.38 1.82 2.70
CA GLY A 60 -7.34 1.57 3.77
C GLY A 60 -6.66 0.99 5.01
N GLY A 61 -5.81 0.00 4.83
CA GLY A 61 -5.06 -0.60 5.93
C GLY A 61 -4.09 0.37 6.60
N LEU A 62 -3.49 1.26 5.83
CA LEU A 62 -2.50 2.22 6.35
C LEU A 62 -3.13 3.43 7.02
N SER A 63 -4.40 3.73 6.75
CA SER A 63 -5.07 4.94 7.23
C SER A 63 -6.32 4.69 8.07
N ARG A 64 -6.57 3.44 8.45
CA ARG A 64 -7.82 3.03 9.11
C ARG A 64 -9.04 3.43 8.28
N ASN A 65 -8.96 3.19 6.99
CA ASN A 65 -9.99 3.48 5.98
C ASN A 65 -10.29 4.97 5.77
N LYS A 66 -9.45 5.86 6.26
CA LYS A 66 -9.65 7.30 6.07
C LYS A 66 -9.24 7.78 4.67
N ALA A 67 -8.26 7.10 4.06
CA ALA A 67 -7.77 7.40 2.72
C ALA A 67 -8.09 6.26 1.73
N ARG A 68 -9.15 5.51 1.99
CA ARG A 68 -9.57 4.40 1.14
C ARG A 68 -10.51 4.91 0.04
N GLY A 69 -10.33 4.39 -1.17
CA GLY A 69 -11.26 4.61 -2.26
C GLY A 69 -12.45 3.65 -2.20
N ASN A 70 -12.77 3.05 -3.35
CA ASN A 70 -13.95 2.18 -3.47
C ASN A 70 -13.78 0.81 -2.82
N TYR A 71 -12.60 0.21 -2.96
CA TYR A 71 -12.34 -1.16 -2.53
C TYR A 71 -11.50 -1.19 -1.25
N GLY A 72 -11.79 -2.15 -0.40
CA GLY A 72 -11.00 -2.40 0.80
C GLY A 72 -11.73 -3.27 1.80
N HIS A 73 -11.10 -3.47 2.94
CA HIS A 73 -11.63 -4.25 4.05
C HIS A 73 -12.13 -3.32 5.15
N ALA A 74 -13.02 -3.84 6.00
CA ALA A 74 -13.46 -3.11 7.19
C ALA A 74 -12.27 -2.83 8.12
N THR A 75 -12.37 -1.77 8.91
CA THR A 75 -11.28 -1.36 9.82
C THR A 75 -10.83 -2.50 10.73
N ARG A 76 -11.78 -3.29 11.23
CA ARG A 76 -11.50 -4.44 12.10
C ARG A 76 -10.53 -5.44 11.46
N TYR A 77 -10.63 -5.65 10.14
CA TYR A 77 -9.74 -6.58 9.42
C TYR A 77 -8.27 -6.21 9.62
N TRP A 78 -7.95 -4.92 9.63
CA TRP A 78 -6.59 -4.43 9.71
C TRP A 78 -5.99 -4.46 11.13
N THR A 79 -6.81 -4.78 12.13
CA THR A 79 -6.31 -4.89 13.51
C THR A 79 -5.61 -6.21 13.78
N TYR A 80 -5.79 -7.21 12.92
CA TYR A 80 -5.09 -8.48 13.06
C TYR A 80 -3.63 -8.34 12.67
N TYR A 81 -2.75 -8.95 13.48
CA TYR A 81 -1.31 -8.83 13.30
C TYR A 81 -0.88 -9.33 11.92
N GLY A 82 -0.08 -8.52 11.23
CA GLY A 82 0.50 -8.89 9.94
C GLY A 82 -0.45 -8.84 8.74
N MET A 83 -1.70 -8.43 8.92
CA MET A 83 -2.66 -8.43 7.81
C MET A 83 -2.30 -7.44 6.71
N LEU A 84 -1.77 -6.27 7.08
CA LEU A 84 -1.35 -5.28 6.08
C LEU A 84 -0.25 -5.84 5.17
N GLU A 85 0.79 -6.41 5.78
CA GLU A 85 1.92 -6.98 5.03
C GLU A 85 1.46 -8.17 4.20
N LYS A 86 0.57 -8.99 4.72
CA LYS A 86 0.01 -10.14 4.01
C LYS A 86 -0.76 -9.70 2.76
N GLU A 87 -1.63 -8.72 2.89
CA GLU A 87 -2.40 -8.19 1.76
C GLU A 87 -1.49 -7.51 0.74
N ALA A 88 -0.52 -6.73 1.22
CA ALA A 88 0.44 -6.07 0.34
C ALA A 88 1.26 -7.09 -0.46
N PHE A 89 1.72 -8.15 0.19
CA PHE A 89 2.48 -9.22 -0.46
C PHE A 89 1.64 -9.86 -1.56
N ALA A 90 0.37 -10.18 -1.27
CA ALA A 90 -0.53 -10.80 -2.24
C ALA A 90 -0.79 -9.89 -3.44
N HIS A 91 -1.05 -8.61 -3.20
CA HIS A 91 -1.30 -7.65 -4.27
C HIS A 91 -0.05 -7.43 -5.14
N MET A 92 1.12 -7.36 -4.53
CA MET A 92 2.38 -7.17 -5.26
C MET A 92 2.77 -8.42 -6.03
N PHE A 93 2.45 -9.60 -5.50
CA PHE A 93 2.65 -10.86 -6.22
C PHE A 93 1.76 -10.90 -7.47
N ALA A 94 0.49 -10.58 -7.33
CA ALA A 94 -0.44 -10.54 -8.47
C ALA A 94 0.02 -9.51 -9.52
N ALA A 95 0.59 -8.40 -9.09
CA ALA A 95 1.08 -7.36 -9.99
C ALA A 95 2.24 -7.83 -10.88
N GLN A 96 2.97 -8.87 -10.48
CA GLN A 96 4.05 -9.41 -11.30
C GLN A 96 3.54 -9.95 -12.63
N PHE A 97 2.25 -10.27 -12.73
CA PHE A 97 1.62 -10.86 -13.91
C PHE A 97 0.74 -9.88 -14.69
N ASP A 98 0.75 -8.60 -14.31
CA ASP A 98 -0.13 -7.59 -14.92
C ASP A 98 0.61 -6.25 -14.97
N ALA A 99 0.95 -5.80 -16.18
CA ALA A 99 1.75 -4.58 -16.37
C ALA A 99 1.08 -3.34 -15.80
N GLY A 100 -0.25 -3.22 -15.89
CA GLY A 100 -0.99 -2.08 -15.35
C GLY A 100 -0.95 -2.04 -13.83
N ARG A 101 -1.14 -3.18 -13.19
CA ARG A 101 -1.04 -3.30 -11.74
C ARG A 101 0.38 -3.04 -11.24
N TYR A 102 1.36 -3.54 -11.97
CA TYR A 102 2.77 -3.31 -11.63
C TYR A 102 3.10 -1.82 -11.67
N ALA A 103 2.66 -1.12 -12.71
CA ALA A 103 2.88 0.31 -12.84
C ALA A 103 2.27 1.09 -11.69
N LEU A 104 1.07 0.69 -11.22
CA LEU A 104 0.44 1.33 -10.06
C LEU A 104 1.22 1.06 -8.78
N MET A 105 1.72 -0.16 -8.58
CA MET A 105 2.57 -0.46 -7.43
C MET A 105 3.85 0.36 -7.44
N GLN A 106 4.48 0.54 -8.59
CA GLN A 106 5.66 1.42 -8.71
C GLN A 106 5.34 2.87 -8.38
N LYS A 107 4.17 3.34 -8.79
CA LYS A 107 3.76 4.71 -8.55
C LYS A 107 3.49 4.99 -7.06
N TYR A 108 2.75 4.09 -6.40
CA TYR A 108 2.27 4.32 -5.04
C TYR A 108 3.16 3.72 -3.96
N PHE A 109 3.82 2.62 -4.26
CA PHE A 109 4.64 1.88 -3.29
C PHE A 109 6.01 1.49 -3.85
N PRO A 110 6.81 2.46 -4.32
CA PRO A 110 8.09 2.14 -4.95
C PRO A 110 9.08 1.46 -4.00
N THR A 111 9.18 1.93 -2.75
CA THR A 111 10.12 1.36 -1.78
C THR A 111 9.66 -0.03 -1.33
N ALA A 112 8.35 -0.17 -1.05
CA ALA A 112 7.80 -1.46 -0.63
C ALA A 112 7.88 -2.50 -1.76
N LEU A 113 7.65 -2.10 -3.00
CA LEU A 113 7.78 -3.00 -4.14
C LEU A 113 9.22 -3.53 -4.27
N ALA A 114 10.21 -2.67 -4.08
CA ALA A 114 11.62 -3.09 -4.10
C ALA A 114 11.91 -4.09 -2.97
N GLU A 115 11.39 -3.86 -1.77
CA GLU A 115 11.53 -4.82 -0.66
C GLU A 115 10.81 -6.13 -0.95
N PHE A 116 9.62 -6.07 -1.54
CA PHE A 116 8.90 -7.26 -1.98
C PHE A 116 9.73 -8.09 -2.96
N GLU A 117 10.35 -7.44 -3.94
CA GLU A 117 11.14 -8.13 -4.97
C GLU A 117 12.38 -8.78 -4.39
N LYS A 118 12.99 -8.18 -3.38
CA LYS A 118 14.08 -8.82 -2.64
C LYS A 118 13.62 -10.08 -1.93
N LEU A 119 12.46 -10.03 -1.26
CA LEU A 119 11.89 -11.18 -0.58
C LEU A 119 11.56 -12.29 -1.57
N LEU A 120 11.01 -11.93 -2.72
CA LEU A 120 10.65 -12.88 -3.77
C LEU A 120 11.89 -13.59 -4.31
N LYS A 121 12.98 -12.88 -4.54
CA LYS A 121 14.24 -13.45 -4.99
C LYS A 121 14.83 -14.41 -3.97
N GLY A 122 14.65 -14.14 -2.70
CA GLY A 122 15.12 -15.01 -1.63
C GLY A 122 14.41 -16.37 -1.56
N VAL A 123 13.26 -16.49 -2.20
CA VAL A 123 12.46 -17.72 -2.24
C VAL A 123 12.86 -18.59 -3.43
N ILE A 124 13.33 -17.98 -4.49
CA ILE A 124 13.72 -18.64 -5.72
C ILE A 124 15.21 -18.95 -5.66
#